data_8cb6e10b56584b86d530387fe02ab141
#
_entry.id   8cb6e10b56584b86d530387fe02ab141
#
_cell.length_a   1.000
_cell.length_b   1.000
_cell.length_c   1.000
_cell.angle_alpha   90.00
_cell.angle_beta   90.00
_cell.angle_gamma   90.00
#
_symmetry.space_group_name_H-M   'P 1'
#
loop_
_entity.id
_entity.type
_entity.pdbx_description
1 polymer ?
#
loop_
_entity_poly.entity_id
_entity_poly.type
_entity_poly.pdbx_seq_one_letter_code
_entity_poly.pdbx_strand_id
1 'polypeptide(L)'
;MKKYASLLSVFVLLLVLAAGYFLQMPQTIEYEDQNLASFSTKRAFKMVEKLTKEPHYVGSANHDVVAQMLVQELKTMGIATQVQEGYTMSDWGNLVQSKNIIGRIKGTNSKKALLLLSHYDSAPHSFSHGASDDASGVATIIEGIRAFLQSKKQHKNDIIIVFSDAEELGLNGAALFVTQHPWAKEVGLALNFEARGSSGPSYM
;
A
#
# COMPACT_ATOMS: atom_id res chain seq x y z
N MET A 1 -47.49 -28.67 9.08
CA MET A 1 -46.05 -29.02 9.05
C MET A 1 -45.28 -28.31 7.91
N LYS A 2 -45.68 -28.42 6.64
CA LYS A 2 -44.96 -27.80 5.50
C LYS A 2 -44.73 -26.26 5.63
N LYS A 3 -45.75 -25.51 6.15
CA LYS A 3 -45.67 -24.07 6.30
C LYS A 3 -44.59 -23.61 7.32
N TYR A 4 -44.39 -24.36 8.40
CA TYR A 4 -43.37 -24.08 9.39
C TYR A 4 -41.97 -24.45 8.88
N ALA A 5 -41.85 -25.49 8.06
CA ALA A 5 -40.58 -25.88 7.44
C ALA A 5 -40.08 -24.78 6.49
N SER A 6 -40.96 -24.14 5.69
CA SER A 6 -40.61 -23.04 4.82
C SER A 6 -40.17 -21.79 5.60
N LEU A 7 -40.87 -21.44 6.69
CA LEU A 7 -40.49 -20.33 7.57
C LEU A 7 -39.12 -20.58 8.23
N LEU A 8 -38.88 -21.79 8.71
CA LEU A 8 -37.61 -22.17 9.30
C LEU A 8 -36.46 -22.06 8.27
N SER A 9 -36.69 -22.52 7.03
CA SER A 9 -35.68 -22.42 5.97
C SER A 9 -35.33 -20.99 5.65
N VAL A 10 -36.33 -20.08 5.56
CA VAL A 10 -36.08 -18.65 5.35
C VAL A 10 -35.31 -18.03 6.52
N PHE A 11 -35.69 -18.39 7.75
CA PHE A 11 -34.99 -17.89 8.94
C PHE A 11 -33.52 -18.34 8.97
N VAL A 12 -33.25 -19.62 8.68
CA VAL A 12 -31.87 -20.15 8.61
C VAL A 12 -31.09 -19.44 7.52
N LEU A 13 -31.68 -19.23 6.34
CA LEU A 13 -31.03 -18.50 5.25
C LEU A 13 -30.64 -17.08 5.64
N LEU A 14 -31.55 -16.33 6.26
CA LEU A 14 -31.29 -14.98 6.74
C LEU A 14 -30.21 -14.95 7.82
N LEU A 15 -30.19 -15.96 8.70
CA LEU A 15 -29.19 -16.06 9.76
C LEU A 15 -27.79 -16.36 9.16
N VAL A 16 -27.70 -17.23 8.15
CA VAL A 16 -26.44 -17.51 7.43
C VAL A 16 -25.95 -16.30 6.69
N LEU A 17 -26.83 -15.57 6.01
CA LEU A 17 -26.48 -14.31 5.32
C LEU A 17 -25.99 -13.25 6.30
N ALA A 18 -26.68 -13.06 7.42
CA ALA A 18 -26.28 -12.12 8.46
C ALA A 18 -24.94 -12.51 9.08
N ALA A 19 -24.76 -13.79 9.42
CA ALA A 19 -23.50 -14.31 9.96
C ALA A 19 -22.36 -14.12 8.95
N GLY A 20 -22.57 -14.45 7.68
CA GLY A 20 -21.59 -14.24 6.62
C GLY A 20 -21.19 -12.76 6.49
N TYR A 21 -22.18 -11.85 6.52
CA TYR A 21 -21.91 -10.42 6.46
C TYR A 21 -21.06 -9.96 7.66
N PHE A 22 -21.47 -10.26 8.89
CA PHE A 22 -20.74 -9.82 10.08
C PHE A 22 -19.36 -10.45 10.24
N LEU A 23 -19.17 -11.71 9.81
CA LEU A 23 -17.87 -12.37 9.86
C LEU A 23 -16.87 -11.82 8.84
N GLN A 24 -17.36 -11.23 7.74
CA GLN A 24 -16.51 -10.66 6.69
C GLN A 24 -16.24 -9.15 6.90
N MET A 25 -17.01 -8.50 7.76
CA MET A 25 -16.77 -7.07 8.05
C MET A 25 -15.45 -6.90 8.78
N PRO A 26 -14.59 -5.96 8.34
CA PRO A 26 -13.37 -5.63 9.06
C PRO A 26 -13.73 -5.14 10.46
N GLN A 27 -13.07 -5.69 11.46
CA GLN A 27 -13.21 -5.19 12.82
C GLN A 27 -12.32 -3.96 12.97
N THR A 28 -12.88 -2.87 13.48
CA THR A 28 -12.12 -1.68 13.83
C THR A 28 -11.28 -1.99 15.08
N ILE A 29 -10.07 -2.47 14.86
CA ILE A 29 -9.13 -2.71 15.95
C ILE A 29 -8.25 -1.47 16.06
N GLU A 30 -8.60 -0.54 16.94
CA GLU A 30 -7.69 0.49 17.40
C GLU A 30 -6.66 -0.13 18.34
N TYR A 31 -5.72 -0.85 17.76
CA TYR A 31 -4.68 -1.49 18.53
C TYR A 31 -3.41 -0.63 18.51
N GLU A 32 -3.11 -0.02 19.67
CA GLU A 32 -1.81 0.56 19.93
C GLU A 32 -0.95 -0.50 20.62
N ASP A 33 -0.23 -1.28 19.84
CA ASP A 33 0.77 -2.17 20.40
C ASP A 33 1.99 -1.34 20.84
N GLN A 34 2.29 -1.37 22.14
CA GLN A 34 3.50 -0.76 22.67
C GLN A 34 4.76 -1.52 22.23
N ASN A 35 4.60 -2.78 21.80
CA ASN A 35 5.69 -3.55 21.24
C ASN A 35 6.04 -3.03 19.84
N LEU A 36 7.20 -2.41 19.71
CA LEU A 36 7.67 -1.88 18.44
C LEU A 36 7.97 -2.94 17.39
N ALA A 37 8.10 -4.21 17.76
CA ALA A 37 8.26 -5.33 16.81
C ALA A 37 6.92 -5.87 16.27
N SER A 38 5.79 -5.29 16.68
CA SER A 38 4.46 -5.64 16.20
C SER A 38 3.90 -4.53 15.31
N PHE A 39 3.07 -4.91 14.33
CA PHE A 39 2.31 -3.96 13.52
C PHE A 39 1.29 -3.24 14.40
N SER A 40 1.16 -1.93 14.24
CA SER A 40 0.17 -1.12 14.96
C SER A 40 -0.70 -0.35 13.97
N THR A 41 -1.98 -0.68 13.95
CA THR A 41 -2.98 0.02 13.14
C THR A 41 -3.00 1.52 13.45
N LYS A 42 -2.86 1.89 14.71
CA LYS A 42 -2.84 3.30 15.12
C LYS A 42 -1.63 4.06 14.56
N ARG A 43 -0.45 3.42 14.52
CA ARG A 43 0.74 4.06 13.90
C ARG A 43 0.60 4.16 12.40
N ALA A 44 0.08 3.10 11.73
CA ALA A 44 -0.23 3.15 10.31
C ALA A 44 -1.24 4.26 9.99
N PHE A 45 -2.31 4.37 10.76
CA PHE A 45 -3.32 5.41 10.59
C PHE A 45 -2.75 6.83 10.75
N LYS A 46 -1.86 7.06 11.72
CA LYS A 46 -1.15 8.35 11.84
C LYS A 46 -0.30 8.68 10.60
N MET A 47 0.23 7.66 9.91
CA MET A 47 0.94 7.87 8.65
C MET A 47 -0.04 8.29 7.55
N VAL A 48 -1.20 7.63 7.44
CA VAL A 48 -2.25 8.06 6.51
C VAL A 48 -2.63 9.52 6.75
N GLU A 49 -2.90 9.91 8.01
CA GLU A 49 -3.23 11.31 8.37
C GLU A 49 -2.14 12.32 7.95
N LYS A 50 -0.87 11.92 8.01
CA LYS A 50 0.24 12.78 7.57
C LYS A 50 0.27 12.97 6.06
N LEU A 51 0.09 11.87 5.31
CA LEU A 51 0.18 11.87 3.85
C LEU A 51 -0.99 12.61 3.21
N THR A 52 -2.16 12.54 3.83
CA THR A 52 -3.44 12.94 3.23
C THR A 52 -3.99 14.27 3.74
N LYS A 53 -3.12 15.13 4.27
CA LYS A 53 -3.54 16.48 4.73
C LYS A 53 -4.14 17.31 3.60
N GLU A 54 -3.56 17.20 2.41
CA GLU A 54 -3.96 17.89 1.20
C GLU A 54 -3.85 16.93 0.01
N PRO A 55 -4.59 17.17 -1.08
CA PRO A 55 -4.40 16.43 -2.33
C PRO A 55 -2.93 16.50 -2.79
N HIS A 56 -2.41 15.37 -3.27
CA HIS A 56 -1.02 15.22 -3.68
C HIS A 56 -0.89 14.47 -5.01
N TYR A 57 -1.75 14.83 -5.95
CA TYR A 57 -1.66 14.33 -7.31
C TYR A 57 -0.44 14.89 -8.05
N VAL A 58 -0.01 14.18 -9.09
CA VAL A 58 1.13 14.60 -9.92
C VAL A 58 0.97 16.03 -10.43
N GLY A 59 1.96 16.87 -10.18
CA GLY A 59 1.96 18.28 -10.55
C GLY A 59 1.38 19.22 -9.50
N SER A 60 0.82 18.73 -8.40
CA SER A 60 0.45 19.57 -7.26
C SER A 60 1.68 19.94 -6.41
N ALA A 61 1.62 21.07 -5.73
CA ALA A 61 2.71 21.50 -4.83
C ALA A 61 2.94 20.50 -3.68
N ASN A 62 1.87 19.86 -3.19
CA ASN A 62 1.96 18.90 -2.09
C ASN A 62 2.53 17.54 -2.53
N HIS A 63 2.54 17.23 -3.82
CA HIS A 63 3.13 16.00 -4.34
C HIS A 63 4.62 15.85 -3.98
N ASP A 64 5.40 16.89 -4.20
CA ASP A 64 6.82 16.91 -3.81
C ASP A 64 7.03 16.83 -2.30
N VAL A 65 6.14 17.43 -1.52
CA VAL A 65 6.18 17.36 -0.04
C VAL A 65 5.98 15.93 0.43
N VAL A 66 4.98 15.23 -0.13
CA VAL A 66 4.71 13.83 0.20
C VAL A 66 5.88 12.93 -0.25
N ALA A 67 6.40 13.13 -1.46
CA ALA A 67 7.58 12.40 -1.94
C ALA A 67 8.78 12.53 -1.00
N GLN A 68 9.11 13.76 -0.58
CA GLN A 68 10.20 14.04 0.36
C GLN A 68 9.94 13.40 1.74
N MET A 69 8.69 13.43 2.21
CA MET A 69 8.29 12.79 3.47
C MET A 69 8.56 11.29 3.43
N LEU A 70 8.19 10.61 2.35
CA LEU A 70 8.42 9.17 2.17
C LEU A 70 9.91 8.82 2.09
N VAL A 71 10.70 9.62 1.37
CA VAL A 71 12.16 9.47 1.34
C VAL A 71 12.74 9.58 2.76
N GLN A 72 12.30 10.58 3.52
CA GLN A 72 12.79 10.79 4.88
C GLN A 72 12.35 9.66 5.83
N GLU A 73 11.14 9.15 5.68
CA GLU A 73 10.62 8.04 6.49
C GLU A 73 11.47 6.78 6.28
N LEU A 74 11.74 6.40 5.04
CA LEU A 74 12.61 5.25 4.73
C LEU A 74 14.04 5.46 5.26
N LYS A 75 14.62 6.63 5.08
CA LYS A 75 15.96 6.97 5.60
C LYS A 75 16.03 6.91 7.11
N THR A 76 15.00 7.35 7.82
CA THR A 76 14.92 7.29 9.30
C THR A 76 14.93 5.86 9.81
N MET A 77 14.38 4.92 9.04
CA MET A 77 14.45 3.49 9.32
C MET A 77 15.80 2.85 8.94
N GLY A 78 16.77 3.61 8.44
CA GLY A 78 18.08 3.12 8.02
C GLY A 78 18.06 2.40 6.67
N ILE A 79 17.02 2.60 5.85
CA ILE A 79 16.87 1.94 4.55
C ILE A 79 17.61 2.75 3.48
N ALA A 80 18.45 2.06 2.69
CA ALA A 80 19.07 2.65 1.51
C ALA A 80 17.98 3.07 0.52
N THR A 81 17.82 4.38 0.33
CA THR A 81 16.72 4.99 -0.41
C THR A 81 17.24 5.78 -1.60
N GLN A 82 16.60 5.65 -2.74
CA GLN A 82 16.84 6.42 -3.95
C GLN A 82 15.52 6.91 -4.55
N VAL A 83 15.61 7.98 -5.35
CA VAL A 83 14.52 8.48 -6.17
C VAL A 83 14.83 8.14 -7.62
N GLN A 84 13.88 7.50 -8.30
CA GLN A 84 13.95 7.25 -9.73
C GLN A 84 13.05 8.25 -10.44
N GLU A 85 13.62 9.07 -11.30
CA GLU A 85 12.87 10.01 -12.14
C GLU A 85 12.97 9.61 -13.61
N GLY A 86 11.88 9.76 -14.35
CA GLY A 86 11.86 9.47 -15.77
C GLY A 86 10.50 9.67 -16.42
N TYR A 87 10.50 9.68 -17.75
CA TYR A 87 9.28 9.82 -18.53
C TYR A 87 8.77 8.47 -19.00
N THR A 88 7.47 8.28 -18.84
CA THR A 88 6.75 7.14 -19.43
C THR A 88 5.44 7.60 -20.06
N MET A 89 5.00 6.86 -21.07
CA MET A 89 3.68 7.02 -21.70
C MET A 89 2.80 5.88 -21.23
N SER A 90 1.64 6.19 -20.67
CA SER A 90 0.66 5.17 -20.34
C SER A 90 -0.14 4.73 -21.57
N ASP A 91 -0.81 3.58 -21.47
CA ASP A 91 -1.74 3.11 -22.51
C ASP A 91 -2.95 4.06 -22.71
N TRP A 92 -3.20 4.93 -21.73
CA TRP A 92 -4.22 5.97 -21.82
C TRP A 92 -3.74 7.23 -22.57
N GLY A 93 -2.46 7.25 -23.00
CA GLY A 93 -1.86 8.36 -23.72
C GLY A 93 -1.30 9.48 -22.81
N ASN A 94 -1.21 9.27 -21.52
CA ASN A 94 -0.63 10.23 -20.59
C ASN A 94 0.90 10.11 -20.59
N LEU A 95 1.58 11.15 -21.06
CA LEU A 95 3.04 11.30 -20.90
C LEU A 95 3.32 11.99 -19.58
N VAL A 96 3.99 11.29 -18.68
CA VAL A 96 4.25 11.77 -17.32
C VAL A 96 5.74 11.63 -16.96
N GLN A 97 6.28 12.64 -16.30
CA GLN A 97 7.53 12.54 -15.57
C GLN A 97 7.23 12.02 -14.17
N SER A 98 7.44 10.73 -13.96
CA SER A 98 7.19 10.07 -12.68
C SER A 98 8.42 10.15 -11.78
N LYS A 99 8.17 10.12 -10.47
CA LYS A 99 9.18 10.20 -9.41
C LYS A 99 8.96 9.06 -8.39
N ASN A 100 9.44 7.86 -8.68
CA ASN A 100 9.34 6.73 -7.77
C ASN A 100 10.30 6.85 -6.59
N ILE A 101 9.84 6.46 -5.40
CA ILE A 101 10.67 6.36 -4.20
C ILE A 101 10.96 4.89 -3.96
N ILE A 102 12.25 4.53 -3.95
CA ILE A 102 12.69 3.14 -3.94
C ILE A 102 13.60 2.89 -2.75
N GLY A 103 13.27 1.89 -1.94
CA GLY A 103 14.09 1.42 -0.83
C GLY A 103 14.56 -0.02 -1.02
N ARG A 104 15.68 -0.38 -0.41
CA ARG A 104 16.16 -1.77 -0.40
C ARG A 104 16.70 -2.18 0.96
N ILE A 105 16.22 -3.31 1.44
CA ILE A 105 16.71 -4.00 2.63
C ILE A 105 17.42 -5.27 2.17
N LYS A 106 18.72 -5.39 2.51
CA LYS A 106 19.53 -6.52 2.10
C LYS A 106 19.23 -7.76 2.91
N GLY A 107 19.02 -8.87 2.23
CA GLY A 107 18.92 -10.20 2.82
C GLY A 107 20.31 -10.85 3.00
N THR A 108 20.34 -11.96 3.71
CA THR A 108 21.59 -12.69 4.01
C THR A 108 22.13 -13.49 2.84
N ASN A 109 21.26 -13.90 1.91
CA ASN A 109 21.64 -14.68 0.72
C ASN A 109 20.56 -14.54 -0.37
N SER A 110 20.45 -13.34 -0.94
CA SER A 110 19.40 -13.01 -1.92
C SER A 110 19.67 -13.67 -3.27
N LYS A 111 18.69 -14.44 -3.74
CA LYS A 111 18.64 -14.95 -5.13
C LYS A 111 17.58 -14.21 -5.94
N LYS A 112 16.47 -13.89 -5.29
CA LYS A 112 15.34 -13.14 -5.82
C LYS A 112 14.81 -12.22 -4.72
N ALA A 113 14.38 -11.02 -5.08
CA ALA A 113 13.84 -10.06 -4.14
C ALA A 113 12.33 -10.21 -3.99
N LEU A 114 11.82 -9.87 -2.80
CA LEU A 114 10.44 -9.55 -2.56
C LEU A 114 10.23 -8.06 -2.87
N LEU A 115 9.31 -7.73 -3.75
CA LEU A 115 8.86 -6.37 -4.00
C LEU A 115 7.60 -6.08 -3.19
N LEU A 116 7.62 -4.99 -2.43
CA LEU A 116 6.45 -4.37 -1.81
C LEU A 116 6.16 -3.08 -2.58
N LEU A 117 4.98 -3.01 -3.18
CA LEU A 117 4.56 -1.93 -4.07
C LEU A 117 3.28 -1.28 -3.57
N SER A 118 3.19 0.02 -3.66
CA SER A 118 2.01 0.86 -3.45
C SER A 118 2.24 2.19 -4.17
N HIS A 119 1.19 2.88 -4.61
CA HIS A 119 1.38 4.21 -5.17
C HIS A 119 1.17 5.31 -4.13
N TYR A 120 1.78 6.47 -4.37
CA TYR A 120 1.67 7.57 -3.41
C TYR A 120 1.03 8.83 -3.99
N ASP A 121 0.77 8.85 -5.29
CA ASP A 121 0.00 9.94 -5.90
C ASP A 121 -1.49 9.78 -5.63
N SER A 122 -2.20 10.88 -5.47
CA SER A 122 -3.65 10.88 -5.32
C SER A 122 -4.36 11.22 -6.64
N ALA A 123 -5.63 10.83 -6.77
CA ALA A 123 -6.39 11.02 -7.99
C ALA A 123 -6.59 12.51 -8.34
N PRO A 124 -6.13 12.99 -9.51
CA PRO A 124 -6.20 14.40 -9.87
C PRO A 124 -7.62 14.84 -10.24
N HIS A 125 -8.43 13.94 -10.78
CA HIS A 125 -9.76 14.27 -11.30
C HIS A 125 -10.81 14.52 -10.23
N SER A 126 -10.59 13.99 -9.01
CA SER A 126 -11.50 14.13 -7.88
C SER A 126 -10.96 15.06 -6.79
N PHE A 127 -9.75 15.59 -6.96
CA PHE A 127 -9.02 16.28 -5.88
C PHE A 127 -8.98 15.45 -4.60
N SER A 128 -8.83 14.13 -4.77
CA SER A 128 -8.77 13.18 -3.66
C SER A 128 -7.59 13.50 -2.76
N HIS A 129 -7.80 13.33 -1.46
CA HIS A 129 -6.71 13.33 -0.48
C HIS A 129 -5.94 11.99 -0.47
N GLY A 130 -6.35 10.99 -1.25
CA GLY A 130 -5.66 9.71 -1.39
C GLY A 130 -5.61 8.86 -0.11
N ALA A 131 -6.59 8.96 0.81
CA ALA A 131 -6.51 8.29 2.10
C ALA A 131 -6.63 6.76 2.00
N SER A 132 -7.65 6.29 1.27
CA SER A 132 -7.82 4.88 0.97
C SER A 132 -6.95 4.48 -0.22
N ASP A 133 -6.87 5.32 -1.21
CA ASP A 133 -6.25 5.15 -2.51
C ASP A 133 -5.12 6.17 -2.70
N ASP A 134 -3.83 5.84 -2.40
CA ASP A 134 -3.41 4.58 -1.78
C ASP A 134 -2.49 4.83 -0.56
N ALA A 135 -2.71 5.94 0.19
CA ALA A 135 -1.96 6.16 1.43
C ALA A 135 -2.13 5.02 2.44
N SER A 136 -3.23 4.24 2.34
CA SER A 136 -3.44 3.07 3.18
C SER A 136 -2.43 1.95 2.88
N GLY A 137 -2.14 1.68 1.63
CA GLY A 137 -1.12 0.74 1.20
C GLY A 137 0.28 1.22 1.57
N VAL A 138 0.59 2.48 1.29
CA VAL A 138 1.86 3.12 1.69
C VAL A 138 2.10 2.99 3.19
N ALA A 139 1.12 3.36 4.01
CA ALA A 139 1.21 3.29 5.47
C ALA A 139 1.35 1.85 5.98
N THR A 140 0.67 0.90 5.32
CA THR A 140 0.78 -0.53 5.65
C THR A 140 2.19 -1.05 5.39
N ILE A 141 2.80 -0.70 4.28
CA ILE A 141 4.19 -1.07 3.96
C ILE A 141 5.14 -0.43 4.98
N ILE A 142 5.04 0.87 5.23
CA ILE A 142 5.92 1.59 6.18
C ILE A 142 5.85 0.95 7.57
N GLU A 143 4.65 0.74 8.10
CA GLU A 143 4.48 0.18 9.44
C GLU A 143 4.90 -1.29 9.50
N GLY A 144 4.62 -2.08 8.47
CA GLY A 144 5.05 -3.46 8.35
C GLY A 144 6.57 -3.58 8.35
N ILE A 145 7.26 -2.77 7.56
CA ILE A 145 8.73 -2.71 7.51
C ILE A 145 9.31 -2.23 8.83
N ARG A 146 8.72 -1.21 9.45
CA ARG A 146 9.15 -0.73 10.76
C ARG A 146 9.10 -1.86 11.80
N ALA A 147 7.97 -2.57 11.89
CA ALA A 147 7.80 -3.70 12.81
C ALA A 147 8.78 -4.83 12.50
N PHE A 148 8.98 -5.14 11.23
CA PHE A 148 9.92 -6.15 10.78
C PHE A 148 11.37 -5.82 11.22
N LEU A 149 11.84 -4.60 10.99
CA LEU A 149 13.18 -4.16 11.36
C LEU A 149 13.38 -4.18 12.88
N GLN A 150 12.37 -3.75 13.65
CA GLN A 150 12.41 -3.78 15.12
C GLN A 150 12.40 -5.22 15.68
N SER A 151 11.84 -6.17 14.95
CA SER A 151 11.86 -7.59 15.36
C SER A 151 13.25 -8.22 15.30
N LYS A 152 14.22 -7.59 14.61
CA LYS A 152 15.58 -8.07 14.36
C LYS A 152 15.65 -9.47 13.75
N LYS A 153 14.56 -9.92 13.12
CA LYS A 153 14.52 -11.21 12.42
C LYS A 153 15.37 -11.15 11.17
N GLN A 154 16.16 -12.22 10.96
CA GLN A 154 16.91 -12.36 9.72
C GLN A 154 16.00 -12.83 8.59
N HIS A 155 16.27 -12.35 7.40
CA HIS A 155 15.60 -12.77 6.16
C HIS A 155 16.65 -13.13 5.10
N LYS A 156 16.28 -14.02 4.21
CA LYS A 156 17.19 -14.57 3.21
C LYS A 156 17.28 -13.68 1.98
N ASN A 157 16.14 -13.33 1.41
CA ASN A 157 16.03 -12.57 0.18
C ASN A 157 15.98 -11.06 0.46
N ASP A 158 16.45 -10.26 -0.48
CA ASP A 158 16.29 -8.81 -0.41
C ASP A 158 14.81 -8.42 -0.43
N ILE A 159 14.48 -7.33 0.23
CA ILE A 159 13.18 -6.67 0.15
C ILE A 159 13.38 -5.35 -0.58
N ILE A 160 12.65 -5.16 -1.67
CA ILE A 160 12.59 -3.91 -2.43
C ILE A 160 11.25 -3.27 -2.10
N ILE A 161 11.27 -2.00 -1.77
CA ILE A 161 10.09 -1.17 -1.52
C ILE A 161 10.00 -0.19 -2.66
N VAL A 162 8.85 -0.08 -3.31
CA VAL A 162 8.59 0.93 -4.33
C VAL A 162 7.30 1.64 -3.98
N PHE A 163 7.41 2.94 -3.69
CA PHE A 163 6.27 3.83 -3.72
C PHE A 163 6.26 4.45 -5.11
N SER A 164 5.37 3.92 -5.96
CA SER A 164 5.26 4.35 -7.36
C SER A 164 4.49 5.66 -7.46
N ASP A 165 4.79 6.40 -8.51
CA ASP A 165 4.18 7.67 -8.84
C ASP A 165 3.27 7.55 -10.05
N ALA A 166 2.33 8.46 -10.19
CA ALA A 166 1.46 8.57 -11.38
C ALA A 166 0.70 7.26 -11.72
N GLU A 167 0.26 6.55 -10.70
CA GLU A 167 -0.61 5.40 -10.85
C GLU A 167 -1.94 5.83 -11.48
N GLU A 168 -2.54 6.88 -10.94
CA GLU A 168 -3.81 7.47 -11.31
C GLU A 168 -3.84 8.07 -12.75
N LEU A 169 -2.68 8.15 -13.38
CA LEU A 169 -2.51 8.58 -14.77
C LEU A 169 -2.23 7.40 -15.72
N GLY A 170 -2.26 6.17 -15.22
CA GLY A 170 -2.12 4.95 -15.99
C GLY A 170 -0.84 4.17 -15.73
N LEU A 171 -0.51 3.97 -14.46
CA LEU A 171 0.59 3.12 -13.97
C LEU A 171 1.99 3.60 -14.40
N ASN A 172 2.16 4.91 -14.65
CA ASN A 172 3.39 5.45 -15.24
C ASN A 172 4.64 5.15 -14.41
N GLY A 173 4.58 5.31 -13.08
CA GLY A 173 5.72 5.02 -12.20
C GLY A 173 6.05 3.54 -12.14
N ALA A 174 5.05 2.67 -12.08
CA ALA A 174 5.27 1.23 -12.12
C ALA A 174 5.92 0.80 -13.45
N ALA A 175 5.46 1.34 -14.58
CA ALA A 175 6.07 1.14 -15.89
C ALA A 175 7.53 1.63 -15.93
N LEU A 176 7.81 2.79 -15.33
CA LEU A 176 9.18 3.32 -15.21
C LEU A 176 10.08 2.36 -14.44
N PHE A 177 9.62 1.84 -13.29
CA PHE A 177 10.39 0.88 -12.50
C PHE A 177 10.67 -0.38 -13.29
N VAL A 178 9.64 -0.99 -13.86
CA VAL A 178 9.77 -2.28 -14.57
C VAL A 178 10.68 -2.19 -15.80
N THR A 179 10.60 -1.10 -16.55
CA THR A 179 11.31 -0.96 -17.81
C THR A 179 12.73 -0.42 -17.66
N GLN A 180 13.00 0.41 -16.65
CA GLN A 180 14.25 1.15 -16.57
C GLN A 180 15.07 0.89 -15.31
N HIS A 181 14.45 0.37 -14.20
CA HIS A 181 15.20 0.16 -12.98
C HIS A 181 15.91 -1.23 -12.98
N PRO A 182 17.23 -1.30 -12.69
CA PRO A 182 17.94 -2.56 -12.74
C PRO A 182 17.40 -3.62 -11.76
N TRP A 183 16.90 -3.20 -10.61
CA TRP A 183 16.35 -4.11 -9.59
C TRP A 183 15.04 -4.79 -10.00
N ALA A 184 14.34 -4.29 -11.01
CA ALA A 184 13.13 -4.94 -11.50
C ALA A 184 13.39 -6.39 -11.96
N LYS A 185 14.56 -6.66 -12.54
CA LYS A 185 14.98 -8.01 -12.98
C LYS A 185 15.29 -8.96 -11.82
N GLU A 186 15.52 -8.42 -10.63
CA GLU A 186 15.83 -9.19 -9.43
C GLU A 186 14.56 -9.65 -8.69
N VAL A 187 13.39 -9.06 -9.00
CA VAL A 187 12.12 -9.37 -8.36
C VAL A 187 11.71 -10.82 -8.66
N GLY A 188 11.37 -11.55 -7.63
CA GLY A 188 10.84 -12.90 -7.71
C GLY A 188 9.39 -13.04 -7.30
N LEU A 189 8.93 -12.13 -6.41
CA LEU A 189 7.56 -12.00 -5.98
C LEU A 189 7.26 -10.53 -5.76
N ALA A 190 6.13 -10.06 -6.27
CA ALA A 190 5.61 -8.73 -6.02
C ALA A 190 4.31 -8.82 -5.23
N LEU A 191 4.21 -8.01 -4.18
CA LEU A 191 2.99 -7.77 -3.43
C LEU A 191 2.60 -6.31 -3.67
N ASN A 192 1.50 -6.11 -4.38
CA ASN A 192 0.89 -4.80 -4.56
C ASN A 192 -0.13 -4.57 -3.44
N PHE A 193 0.09 -3.50 -2.69
CA PHE A 193 -0.85 -3.01 -1.70
C PHE A 193 -1.66 -1.93 -2.39
N GLU A 194 -2.98 -2.10 -2.43
CA GLU A 194 -3.87 -1.32 -3.25
C GLU A 194 -5.15 -1.01 -2.49
N ALA A 195 -5.83 0.06 -2.91
CA ALA A 195 -7.10 0.46 -2.34
C ALA A 195 -8.15 -0.66 -2.38
N ARG A 196 -8.86 -0.81 -1.28
CA ARG A 196 -9.94 -1.79 -1.13
C ARG A 196 -11.31 -1.15 -0.95
N GLY A 197 -11.39 0.15 -1.25
CA GLY A 197 -12.57 0.95 -0.96
C GLY A 197 -12.57 1.48 0.48
N SER A 198 -13.54 2.32 0.79
CA SER A 198 -13.64 3.03 2.06
C SER A 198 -14.52 2.31 3.10
N SER A 199 -15.18 1.22 2.73
CA SER A 199 -16.05 0.44 3.63
C SER A 199 -16.37 -0.95 3.06
N GLY A 200 -16.85 -1.84 3.89
CA GLY A 200 -17.26 -3.18 3.50
C GLY A 200 -16.21 -4.27 3.72
N PRO A 201 -16.54 -5.53 3.39
CA PRO A 201 -15.63 -6.65 3.56
C PRO A 201 -14.45 -6.58 2.59
N SER A 202 -13.28 -7.03 3.05
CA SER A 202 -12.10 -7.18 2.23
C SER A 202 -11.96 -8.63 1.75
N TYR A 203 -11.73 -8.83 0.46
CA TYR A 203 -11.49 -10.14 -0.14
C TYR A 203 -10.06 -10.18 -0.69
N MET A 204 -9.42 -11.34 -0.53
CA MET A 204 -8.16 -11.67 -1.19
C MET A 204 -8.38 -12.80 -2.19
#